data_dcea95e2105b1d0ff43e13c1dde3d462
#
_entry.id   dcea95e2105b1d0ff43e13c1dde3d462
#
_cell.length_a   1.000
_cell.length_b   1.000
_cell.length_c   1.000
_cell.angle_alpha   90.00
_cell.angle_beta   90.00
_cell.angle_gamma   90.00
#
_symmetry.space_group_name_H-M   'P 1'
#
loop_
_entity.id
_entity.type
_entity.pdbx_description
1 polymer ?
#
loop_
_entity_poly.entity_id
_entity_poly.type
_entity_poly.pdbx_seq_one_letter_code
_entity_poly.pdbx_strand_id
1 'polypeptide(L)'
;MKLNLRQIEVFRAIMISGSISGASKLLFVSQPAVSRLIAYTEQRLGLMLFERIKGRLYPTPEARRLFVEVTALYQNVQRVNEVADNLAENREGQLRLSCSPSLGQSLLPRAIARFRRQFPEIRIVLQTLIPAVMEQSLLTQQVELGVAYMPVNHPSLATRPLYENKIVAVLSLIHISEPTRLLSI
;
A
#
# COMPACT_ATOMS: atom_id res chain seq x y z
N MET A 1 -19.25 17.53 -9.81
CA MET A 1 -19.67 17.16 -8.44
C MET A 1 -18.45 16.84 -7.61
N LYS A 2 -18.40 17.27 -6.34
CA LYS A 2 -17.24 17.00 -5.47
C LYS A 2 -17.70 16.27 -4.22
N LEU A 3 -17.04 15.16 -3.87
CA LEU A 3 -17.15 14.51 -2.57
C LEU A 3 -16.46 15.37 -1.52
N ASN A 4 -17.04 15.45 -0.32
CA ASN A 4 -16.37 16.05 0.83
C ASN A 4 -15.67 14.98 1.67
N LEU A 5 -14.77 15.40 2.56
CA LEU A 5 -13.99 14.48 3.38
C LEU A 5 -14.84 13.56 4.25
N ARG A 6 -15.98 14.05 4.78
CA ARG A 6 -16.87 13.25 5.62
C ARG A 6 -17.58 12.15 4.82
N GLN A 7 -17.94 12.42 3.57
CA GLN A 7 -18.51 11.42 2.66
C GLN A 7 -17.49 10.34 2.31
N ILE A 8 -16.25 10.75 2.04
CA ILE A 8 -15.12 9.84 1.76
C ILE A 8 -14.84 8.95 2.98
N GLU A 9 -14.84 9.52 4.17
CA GLU A 9 -14.61 8.82 5.42
C GLU A 9 -15.68 7.74 5.69
N VAL A 10 -16.95 8.10 5.55
CA VAL A 10 -18.06 7.15 5.74
C VAL A 10 -18.05 6.06 4.67
N PHE A 11 -17.83 6.41 3.42
CA PHE A 11 -17.68 5.43 2.34
C PHE A 11 -16.54 4.43 2.66
N ARG A 12 -15.36 4.93 3.04
CA ARG A 12 -14.21 4.09 3.41
C ARG A 12 -14.53 3.18 4.59
N ALA A 13 -15.18 3.69 5.63
CA ALA A 13 -15.54 2.89 6.80
C ALA A 13 -16.48 1.75 6.45
N ILE A 14 -17.44 1.96 5.53
CA ILE A 14 -18.32 0.91 5.04
C ILE A 14 -17.55 -0.13 4.22
N MET A 15 -16.65 0.30 3.35
CA MET A 15 -15.81 -0.60 2.54
C MET A 15 -14.94 -1.51 3.41
N ILE A 16 -14.36 -0.98 4.49
CA ILE A 16 -13.50 -1.74 5.41
C ILE A 16 -14.31 -2.69 6.29
N SER A 17 -15.43 -2.22 6.85
CA SER A 17 -16.22 -3.01 7.81
C SER A 17 -17.23 -3.96 7.18
N GLY A 18 -17.52 -3.78 5.87
CA GLY A 18 -18.51 -4.57 5.14
C GLY A 18 -19.97 -4.33 5.56
N SER A 19 -20.24 -3.33 6.43
CA SER A 19 -21.60 -3.08 6.94
C SER A 19 -21.78 -1.65 7.47
N ILE A 20 -23.04 -1.15 7.42
CA ILE A 20 -23.40 0.14 8.04
C ILE A 20 -23.16 0.12 9.56
N SER A 21 -23.49 -0.98 10.22
CA SER A 21 -23.26 -1.14 11.66
C SER A 21 -21.78 -1.14 12.03
N GLY A 22 -20.94 -1.85 11.24
CA GLY A 22 -19.50 -1.84 11.44
C GLY A 22 -18.92 -0.45 11.23
N ALA A 23 -19.32 0.25 10.16
CA ALA A 23 -18.89 1.62 9.88
C ALA A 23 -19.29 2.60 10.99
N SER A 24 -20.51 2.47 11.54
CA SER A 24 -20.96 3.34 12.63
C SER A 24 -20.12 3.17 13.91
N LYS A 25 -19.69 1.94 14.21
CA LYS A 25 -18.77 1.65 15.32
C LYS A 25 -17.38 2.24 15.06
N LEU A 26 -16.83 2.04 13.84
CA LEU A 26 -15.52 2.60 13.47
C LEU A 26 -15.47 4.13 13.55
N LEU A 27 -16.57 4.80 13.23
CA LEU A 27 -16.65 6.26 13.18
C LEU A 27 -17.23 6.89 14.46
N PHE A 28 -17.62 6.07 15.44
CA PHE A 28 -18.26 6.54 16.68
C PHE A 28 -19.51 7.40 16.43
N VAL A 29 -20.35 6.99 15.46
CA VAL A 29 -21.58 7.67 15.10
C VAL A 29 -22.75 6.70 15.04
N SER A 30 -24.01 7.22 14.98
CA SER A 30 -25.20 6.37 14.87
C SER A 30 -25.32 5.72 13.48
N GLN A 31 -25.86 4.50 13.41
CA GLN A 31 -26.15 3.81 12.14
C GLN A 31 -27.07 4.65 11.19
N PRO A 32 -28.14 5.32 11.67
CA PRO A 32 -28.94 6.19 10.82
C PRO A 32 -28.14 7.34 10.18
N ALA A 33 -27.13 7.86 10.89
CA ALA A 33 -26.27 8.92 10.34
C ALA A 33 -25.41 8.40 9.18
N VAL A 34 -24.80 7.22 9.35
CA VAL A 34 -24.03 6.55 8.28
C VAL A 34 -24.92 6.24 7.09
N SER A 35 -26.11 5.64 7.33
CA SER A 35 -27.05 5.27 6.27
C SER A 35 -27.54 6.49 5.48
N ARG A 36 -27.90 7.59 6.15
CA ARG A 36 -28.31 8.82 5.47
C ARG A 36 -27.19 9.44 4.66
N LEU A 37 -25.99 9.47 5.21
CA LEU A 37 -24.87 10.10 4.52
C LEU A 37 -24.43 9.31 3.28
N ILE A 38 -24.42 7.98 3.33
CA ILE A 38 -24.10 7.20 2.13
C ILE A 38 -25.20 7.31 1.07
N ALA A 39 -26.47 7.24 1.44
CA ALA A 39 -27.57 7.42 0.50
C ALA A 39 -27.54 8.81 -0.17
N TYR A 40 -27.26 9.85 0.59
CA TYR A 40 -27.06 11.20 0.05
C TYR A 40 -25.86 11.28 -0.91
N THR A 41 -24.77 10.57 -0.57
CA THR A 41 -23.57 10.49 -1.42
C THR A 41 -23.88 9.82 -2.75
N GLU A 42 -24.58 8.69 -2.74
CA GLU A 42 -25.03 7.97 -3.94
C GLU A 42 -25.94 8.82 -4.81
N GLN A 43 -26.91 9.50 -4.20
CA GLN A 43 -27.81 10.43 -4.89
C GLN A 43 -27.03 11.57 -5.57
N ARG A 44 -26.06 12.17 -4.88
CA ARG A 44 -25.22 13.23 -5.45
C ARG A 44 -24.31 12.77 -6.58
N LEU A 45 -23.81 11.55 -6.50
CA LEU A 45 -22.96 10.96 -7.54
C LEU A 45 -23.78 10.45 -8.73
N GLY A 46 -25.08 10.21 -8.54
CA GLY A 46 -25.94 9.61 -9.55
C GLY A 46 -25.64 8.15 -9.82
N LEU A 47 -25.00 7.44 -8.85
CA LEU A 47 -24.64 6.04 -8.95
C LEU A 47 -24.74 5.35 -7.60
N MET A 48 -25.03 4.05 -7.63
CA MET A 48 -25.04 3.22 -6.43
C MET A 48 -23.63 2.75 -6.11
N LEU A 49 -23.22 2.92 -4.85
CA LEU A 49 -21.95 2.42 -4.35
C LEU A 49 -22.11 1.05 -3.68
N PHE A 50 -23.32 0.79 -3.15
CA PHE A 50 -23.61 -0.46 -2.45
C PHE A 50 -24.95 -1.04 -2.88
N GLU A 51 -25.00 -2.37 -2.94
CA GLU A 51 -26.20 -3.15 -3.19
C GLU A 51 -26.52 -4.03 -2.00
N ARG A 52 -27.81 -4.26 -1.74
CA ARG A 52 -28.28 -5.19 -0.71
C ARG A 52 -28.72 -6.50 -1.36
N ILE A 53 -27.97 -7.57 -1.12
CA ILE A 53 -28.28 -8.90 -1.60
C ILE A 53 -28.49 -9.81 -0.38
N LYS A 54 -29.70 -10.37 -0.25
CA LYS A 54 -30.08 -11.24 0.89
C LYS A 54 -29.75 -10.62 2.26
N GLY A 55 -30.02 -9.30 2.41
CA GLY A 55 -29.80 -8.55 3.65
C GLY A 55 -28.35 -8.13 3.93
N ARG A 56 -27.39 -8.55 3.11
CA ARG A 56 -25.98 -8.16 3.21
C ARG A 56 -25.65 -7.03 2.26
N LEU A 57 -24.71 -6.19 2.66
CA LEU A 57 -24.23 -5.07 1.86
C LEU A 57 -23.03 -5.51 1.02
N TYR A 58 -23.10 -5.25 -0.29
CA TYR A 58 -22.01 -5.55 -1.22
C TYR A 58 -21.59 -4.29 -1.98
N PRO A 59 -20.30 -4.02 -2.15
CA PRO A 59 -19.83 -2.91 -2.95
C PRO A 59 -19.99 -3.19 -4.45
N THR A 60 -20.48 -2.18 -5.20
CA THR A 60 -20.55 -2.20 -6.66
C THR A 60 -19.14 -2.16 -7.29
N PRO A 61 -19.00 -2.45 -8.60
CA PRO A 61 -17.72 -2.25 -9.31
C PRO A 61 -17.22 -0.80 -9.22
N GLU A 62 -18.13 0.18 -9.27
CA GLU A 62 -17.84 1.61 -9.14
C GLU A 62 -17.28 1.92 -7.75
N ALA A 63 -17.87 1.36 -6.69
CA ALA A 63 -17.36 1.51 -5.34
C ALA A 63 -15.95 0.92 -5.20
N ARG A 64 -15.68 -0.24 -5.79
CA ARG A 64 -14.34 -0.84 -5.75
C ARG A 64 -13.31 0.05 -6.42
N ARG A 65 -13.62 0.63 -7.57
CA ARG A 65 -12.75 1.58 -8.27
C ARG A 65 -12.52 2.84 -7.44
N LEU A 66 -13.58 3.43 -6.89
CA LEU A 66 -13.47 4.60 -6.02
C LEU A 66 -12.65 4.30 -4.76
N PHE A 67 -12.75 3.09 -4.21
CA PHE A 67 -12.03 2.71 -2.99
C PHE A 67 -10.52 2.67 -3.16
N VAL A 68 -10.02 2.37 -4.36
CA VAL A 68 -8.58 2.45 -4.67
C VAL A 68 -8.07 3.88 -4.46
N GLU A 69 -8.76 4.87 -5.02
CA GLU A 69 -8.39 6.29 -4.89
C GLU A 69 -8.55 6.79 -3.45
N VAL A 70 -9.61 6.37 -2.78
CA VAL A 70 -9.83 6.72 -1.37
C VAL A 70 -8.74 6.12 -0.47
N THR A 71 -8.28 4.92 -0.77
CA THR A 71 -7.18 4.29 -0.01
C THR A 71 -5.88 5.08 -0.18
N ALA A 72 -5.56 5.49 -1.41
CA ALA A 72 -4.39 6.33 -1.68
C ALA A 72 -4.46 7.69 -0.97
N LEU A 73 -5.64 8.32 -0.95
CA LEU A 73 -5.87 9.56 -0.21
C LEU A 73 -5.58 9.39 1.29
N TYR A 74 -6.08 8.32 1.90
CA TYR A 74 -5.86 8.07 3.34
C TYR A 74 -4.40 7.76 3.67
N GLN A 75 -3.67 7.10 2.79
CA GLN A 75 -2.22 6.92 2.93
C GLN A 75 -1.50 8.29 2.97
N ASN A 76 -1.90 9.23 2.13
CA ASN A 76 -1.35 10.58 2.15
C ASN A 76 -1.72 11.35 3.44
N VAL A 77 -2.94 11.19 3.95
CA VAL A 77 -3.34 11.78 5.24
C VAL A 77 -2.50 11.22 6.40
N GLN A 78 -2.27 9.92 6.42
CA GLN A 78 -1.38 9.29 7.42
C GLN A 78 0.04 9.86 7.34
N ARG A 79 0.55 10.08 6.14
CA ARG A 79 1.85 10.70 5.93
C ARG A 79 1.92 12.14 6.49
N VAL A 80 0.86 12.93 6.29
CA VAL A 80 0.80 14.28 6.88
C VAL A 80 0.85 14.22 8.41
N ASN A 81 0.12 13.28 9.02
CA ASN A 81 0.15 13.10 10.47
C ASN A 81 1.55 12.67 10.96
N GLU A 82 2.20 11.73 10.25
CA GLU A 82 3.58 11.32 10.59
C GLU A 82 4.58 12.49 10.51
N VAL A 83 4.44 13.37 9.52
CA VAL A 83 5.26 14.57 9.42
C VAL A 83 4.97 15.52 10.58
N ALA A 84 3.70 15.73 10.94
CA ALA A 84 3.32 16.56 12.07
C ALA A 84 3.87 16.02 13.39
N ASP A 85 3.79 14.70 13.62
CA ASP A 85 4.33 14.04 14.81
C ASP A 85 5.86 14.20 14.88
N ASN A 86 6.55 14.00 13.75
CA ASN A 86 8.01 14.18 13.68
C ASN A 86 8.43 15.64 14.01
N LEU A 87 7.67 16.63 13.52
CA LEU A 87 7.90 18.03 13.81
C LEU A 87 7.63 18.34 15.29
N ALA A 88 6.56 17.79 15.88
CA ALA A 88 6.20 18.00 17.29
C ALA A 88 7.22 17.38 18.24
N GLU A 89 7.80 16.23 17.88
CA GLU A 89 8.77 15.52 18.70
C GLU A 89 10.22 15.97 18.46
N ASN A 90 10.45 17.00 17.64
CA ASN A 90 11.79 17.48 17.24
C ASN A 90 12.70 16.34 16.72
N ARG A 91 12.10 15.29 16.15
CA ARG A 91 12.82 14.15 15.58
C ARG A 91 13.28 14.51 14.16
N GLU A 92 14.49 14.98 14.07
CA GLU A 92 15.16 15.18 12.78
C GLU A 92 15.52 13.80 12.20
N GLY A 93 14.84 13.45 11.12
CA GLY A 93 15.21 12.36 10.22
C GLY A 93 14.40 11.08 10.36
N GLN A 94 13.56 10.84 9.36
CA GLN A 94 12.95 9.53 9.09
C GLN A 94 13.38 9.08 7.69
N LEU A 95 13.84 7.83 7.56
CA LEU A 95 14.17 7.21 6.28
C LEU A 95 13.20 6.05 6.03
N ARG A 96 12.41 6.15 4.97
CA ARG A 96 11.50 5.09 4.53
C ARG A 96 12.11 4.34 3.36
N LEU A 97 12.31 3.06 3.57
CA LEU A 97 12.91 2.15 2.61
C LEU A 97 11.89 1.13 2.14
N SER A 98 11.95 0.78 0.87
CA SER A 98 11.30 -0.42 0.36
C SER A 98 12.32 -1.37 -0.24
N CYS A 99 12.04 -2.66 -0.17
CA CYS A 99 12.88 -3.66 -0.82
C CYS A 99 12.07 -4.86 -1.32
N SER A 100 12.67 -5.62 -2.23
CA SER A 100 12.16 -6.94 -2.59
C SER A 100 12.17 -7.87 -1.37
N PRO A 101 11.16 -8.76 -1.20
CA PRO A 101 10.98 -9.56 0.02
C PRO A 101 12.22 -10.32 0.48
N SER A 102 12.95 -10.95 -0.43
CA SER A 102 14.17 -11.70 -0.12
C SER A 102 15.33 -10.83 0.39
N LEU A 103 15.43 -9.57 -0.09
CA LEU A 103 16.42 -8.61 0.42
C LEU A 103 16.07 -8.12 1.82
N GLY A 104 14.77 -7.99 2.11
CA GLY A 104 14.27 -7.63 3.44
C GLY A 104 14.53 -8.67 4.51
N GLN A 105 14.69 -9.94 4.13
CA GLN A 105 14.99 -11.03 5.06
C GLN A 105 16.50 -11.24 5.29
N SER A 106 17.35 -10.74 4.43
CA SER A 106 18.80 -11.06 4.45
C SER A 106 19.70 -9.83 4.53
N LEU A 107 19.76 -9.06 3.44
CA LEU A 107 20.73 -7.98 3.26
C LEU A 107 20.37 -6.72 4.06
N LEU A 108 19.12 -6.28 3.92
CA LEU A 108 18.68 -4.99 4.46
C LEU A 108 18.74 -4.90 5.99
N PRO A 109 18.34 -5.93 6.77
CA PRO A 109 18.44 -5.86 8.22
C PRO A 109 19.89 -5.63 8.71
N ARG A 110 20.87 -6.24 8.04
CA ARG A 110 22.30 -6.05 8.37
C ARG A 110 22.76 -4.61 8.03
N ALA A 111 22.37 -4.12 6.86
CA ALA A 111 22.71 -2.76 6.45
C ALA A 111 22.07 -1.72 7.38
N ILE A 112 20.80 -1.90 7.74
CA ILE A 112 20.08 -1.04 8.68
C ILE A 112 20.71 -1.08 10.07
N ALA A 113 21.08 -2.26 10.57
CA ALA A 113 21.73 -2.39 11.86
C ALA A 113 23.09 -1.63 11.89
N ARG A 114 23.85 -1.68 10.80
CA ARG A 114 25.10 -0.92 10.67
C ARG A 114 24.83 0.58 10.60
N PHE A 115 23.85 1.01 9.82
CA PHE A 115 23.46 2.42 9.68
C PHE A 115 23.02 3.02 11.03
N ARG A 116 22.17 2.31 11.78
CA ARG A 116 21.69 2.77 13.10
C ARG A 116 22.77 2.91 14.16
N ARG A 117 23.92 2.24 14.00
CA ARG A 117 25.08 2.45 14.90
C ARG A 117 25.73 3.82 14.68
N GLN A 118 25.67 4.34 13.45
CA GLN A 118 26.25 5.63 13.10
C GLN A 118 25.24 6.79 13.27
N PHE A 119 23.96 6.50 13.08
CA PHE A 119 22.85 7.49 13.08
C PHE A 119 21.70 6.96 13.94
N PRO A 120 21.85 6.89 15.27
CA PRO A 120 20.85 6.31 16.19
C PRO A 120 19.55 7.12 16.23
N GLU A 121 19.61 8.42 15.96
CA GLU A 121 18.50 9.36 15.95
C GLU A 121 17.57 9.19 14.74
N ILE A 122 18.06 8.59 13.64
CA ILE A 122 17.27 8.41 12.42
C ILE A 122 16.34 7.20 12.56
N ARG A 123 15.05 7.46 12.47
CA ARG A 123 14.03 6.41 12.41
C ARG A 123 14.02 5.77 11.03
N ILE A 124 14.13 4.44 10.97
CA ILE A 124 14.04 3.69 9.71
C ILE A 124 12.74 2.90 9.68
N VAL A 125 11.99 3.06 8.59
CA VAL A 125 10.81 2.25 8.27
C VAL A 125 11.14 1.43 7.03
N LEU A 126 11.15 0.10 7.15
CA LEU A 126 11.39 -0.83 6.05
C LEU A 126 10.10 -1.53 5.66
N GLN A 127 9.75 -1.47 4.37
CA GLN A 127 8.63 -2.18 3.78
C GLN A 127 9.11 -3.16 2.73
N THR A 128 8.50 -4.34 2.66
CA THR A 128 8.76 -5.30 1.58
C THR A 128 7.67 -5.17 0.51
N LEU A 129 8.06 -4.81 -0.70
CA LEU A 129 7.15 -4.55 -1.81
C LEU A 129 7.60 -5.31 -3.06
N ILE A 130 6.64 -5.70 -3.88
CA ILE A 130 6.94 -6.20 -5.23
C ILE A 130 7.35 -5.03 -6.14
N PRO A 131 8.13 -5.25 -7.21
CA PRO A 131 8.72 -4.18 -8.02
C PRO A 131 7.72 -3.13 -8.52
N ALA A 132 6.56 -3.55 -9.04
CA ALA A 132 5.54 -2.62 -9.55
C ALA A 132 4.96 -1.70 -8.46
N VAL A 133 4.74 -2.23 -7.25
CA VAL A 133 4.24 -1.44 -6.11
C VAL A 133 5.34 -0.54 -5.55
N MET A 134 6.59 -1.02 -5.56
CA MET A 134 7.75 -0.22 -5.16
C MET A 134 7.95 1.00 -6.06
N GLU A 135 7.87 0.82 -7.38
CA GLU A 135 7.95 1.92 -8.34
C GLU A 135 6.89 2.98 -8.06
N GLN A 136 5.63 2.56 -7.91
CA GLN A 136 4.54 3.48 -7.58
C GLN A 136 4.76 4.20 -6.24
N SER A 137 5.26 3.49 -5.22
CA SER A 137 5.54 4.07 -3.90
C SER A 137 6.69 5.09 -3.94
N LEU A 138 7.69 4.89 -4.79
CA LEU A 138 8.77 5.84 -5.03
C LEU A 138 8.25 7.09 -5.76
N LEU A 139 7.47 6.92 -6.83
CA LEU A 139 6.89 8.01 -7.60
C LEU A 139 5.94 8.88 -6.77
N THR A 140 5.17 8.28 -5.88
CA THR A 140 4.29 8.98 -4.95
C THR A 140 4.99 9.45 -3.68
N GLN A 141 6.32 9.25 -3.61
CA GLN A 141 7.14 9.59 -2.44
C GLN A 141 6.67 8.97 -1.12
N GLN A 142 6.01 7.82 -1.16
CA GLN A 142 5.67 7.05 0.04
C GLN A 142 6.91 6.41 0.67
N VAL A 143 7.93 6.13 -0.14
CA VAL A 143 9.28 5.72 0.27
C VAL A 143 10.31 6.59 -0.45
N GLU A 144 11.45 6.84 0.20
CA GLU A 144 12.55 7.64 -0.33
C GLU A 144 13.56 6.78 -1.10
N LEU A 145 13.69 5.50 -0.73
CA LEU A 145 14.66 4.60 -1.34
C LEU A 145 14.06 3.20 -1.55
N GLY A 146 14.28 2.64 -2.75
CA GLY A 146 13.93 1.27 -3.10
C GLY A 146 15.16 0.42 -3.38
N VAL A 147 15.20 -0.82 -2.89
CA VAL A 147 16.27 -1.79 -3.19
C VAL A 147 15.66 -3.04 -3.81
N ALA A 148 15.98 -3.28 -5.08
CA ALA A 148 15.38 -4.35 -5.87
C ALA A 148 16.44 -5.15 -6.64
N TYR A 149 16.06 -6.37 -7.07
CA TYR A 149 16.91 -7.20 -7.94
C TYR A 149 16.86 -6.78 -9.41
N MET A 150 15.82 -6.07 -9.81
CA MET A 150 15.64 -5.64 -11.19
C MET A 150 15.70 -4.12 -11.26
N PRO A 151 16.30 -3.56 -12.31
CA PRO A 151 16.31 -2.11 -12.49
C PRO A 151 14.89 -1.61 -12.70
N VAL A 152 14.60 -0.47 -12.10
CA VAL A 152 13.37 0.29 -12.37
C VAL A 152 13.73 1.38 -13.36
N ASN A 153 13.14 1.32 -14.56
CA ASN A 153 13.40 2.26 -15.63
C ASN A 153 12.24 3.27 -15.70
N HIS A 154 12.33 4.31 -14.91
CA HIS A 154 11.39 5.43 -14.96
C HIS A 154 12.13 6.76 -15.02
N PRO A 155 11.72 7.73 -15.91
CA PRO A 155 12.43 9.00 -16.08
C PRO A 155 12.59 9.84 -14.82
N SER A 156 11.66 9.70 -13.87
CA SER A 156 11.65 10.44 -12.60
C SER A 156 12.38 9.71 -11.46
N LEU A 157 12.98 8.55 -11.69
CA LEU A 157 13.69 7.77 -10.68
C LEU A 157 15.16 7.60 -11.04
N ALA A 158 16.04 7.97 -10.12
CA ALA A 158 17.47 7.70 -10.25
C ALA A 158 17.75 6.24 -9.83
N THR A 159 18.29 5.44 -10.74
CA THR A 159 18.66 4.04 -10.46
C THR A 159 20.17 3.88 -10.45
N ARG A 160 20.71 3.22 -9.44
CA ARG A 160 22.12 2.90 -9.32
C ARG A 160 22.30 1.40 -9.10
N PRO A 161 23.03 0.67 -9.96
CA PRO A 161 23.37 -0.73 -9.70
C PRO A 161 24.33 -0.81 -8.50
N LEU A 162 23.99 -1.69 -7.54
CA LEU A 162 24.83 -1.95 -6.38
C LEU A 162 25.71 -3.18 -6.60
N TYR A 163 25.19 -4.19 -7.29
CA TYR A 163 25.87 -5.44 -7.55
C TYR A 163 25.19 -6.19 -8.71
N GLU A 164 25.97 -6.97 -9.45
CA GLU A 164 25.47 -7.85 -10.51
C GLU A 164 25.48 -9.31 -10.03
N ASN A 165 24.35 -9.99 -10.17
CA ASN A 165 24.17 -11.40 -9.79
C ASN A 165 23.75 -12.24 -10.99
N LYS A 166 24.13 -13.51 -10.97
CA LYS A 166 23.61 -14.51 -11.91
C LYS A 166 22.44 -15.25 -11.25
N ILE A 167 21.36 -15.36 -11.99
CA ILE A 167 20.23 -16.23 -11.60
C ILE A 167 20.60 -17.65 -11.99
N VAL A 168 20.48 -18.57 -11.04
CA VAL A 168 20.71 -19.99 -11.26
C VAL A 168 19.44 -20.76 -10.90
N ALA A 169 19.11 -21.78 -11.71
CA ALA A 169 18.06 -22.72 -11.38
C ALA A 169 18.63 -23.83 -10.49
N VAL A 170 17.97 -24.08 -9.37
CA VAL A 170 18.31 -25.20 -8.48
C VAL A 170 17.21 -26.23 -8.60
N LEU A 171 17.53 -27.40 -9.13
CA LEU A 171 16.61 -28.51 -9.34
C LEU A 171 16.96 -29.66 -8.39
N SER A 172 15.94 -30.35 -7.89
CA SER A 172 16.12 -31.61 -7.19
C SER A 172 16.63 -32.68 -8.13
N LEU A 173 17.50 -33.58 -7.64
CA LEU A 173 18.02 -34.70 -8.42
C LEU A 173 16.94 -35.62 -9.00
N ILE A 174 15.78 -35.72 -8.34
CA ILE A 174 14.64 -36.48 -8.86
C ILE A 174 14.03 -35.89 -10.13
N HIS A 175 14.23 -34.60 -10.39
CA HIS A 175 13.75 -33.94 -11.63
C HIS A 175 14.76 -34.06 -12.78
N ILE A 176 15.99 -34.50 -12.51
CA ILE A 176 17.02 -34.68 -13.56
C ILE A 176 16.88 -36.03 -14.26
N SER A 177 16.26 -37.01 -13.61
CA SER A 177 16.09 -38.37 -14.16
C SER A 177 14.92 -38.51 -15.15
N GLU A 178 14.02 -37.53 -15.25
CA GLU A 178 12.99 -37.47 -16.27
C GLU A 178 13.32 -36.34 -17.26
N PRO A 179 13.70 -36.68 -18.50
CA PRO A 179 13.88 -35.66 -19.55
C PRO A 179 12.52 -35.09 -19.92
N THR A 180 12.15 -33.98 -19.28
CA THR A 180 10.99 -33.20 -19.72
C THR A 180 11.29 -32.70 -21.13
N ARG A 181 10.69 -33.29 -22.16
CA ARG A 181 10.68 -32.71 -23.49
C ARG A 181 10.10 -31.33 -23.41
N LEU A 182 10.94 -30.32 -23.58
CA LEU A 182 10.50 -28.97 -23.86
C LEU A 182 9.64 -29.01 -25.10
N LEU A 183 8.33 -28.90 -24.96
CA LEU A 183 7.44 -28.62 -26.06
C LEU A 183 7.82 -27.20 -26.52
N SER A 184 8.53 -27.16 -27.65
CA SER A 184 8.73 -25.91 -28.40
C SER A 184 7.37 -25.42 -28.86
N ILE A 185 6.95 -24.28 -28.37
CA ILE A 185 5.87 -23.46 -28.92
C ILE A 185 6.49 -22.46 -29.88
#